data_008c5943fa40a0c917ac8aed1d6867f9
#
_entry.id   008c5943fa40a0c917ac8aed1d6867f9
#
_cell.length_a   1.000
_cell.length_b   1.000
_cell.length_c   1.000
_cell.angle_alpha   90.00
_cell.angle_beta   90.00
_cell.angle_gamma   90.00
#
_symmetry.space_group_name_H-M   'P 1'
#
loop_
_entity.id
_entity.type
_entity.pdbx_description
1 polymer ?
#
loop_
_entity_poly.entity_id
_entity_poly.type
_entity_poly.pdbx_seq_one_letter_code
_entity_poly.pdbx_strand_id
1 'polypeptide(L)'
;MTVSEYIFDFLEKKGVKNVFMVSGSSAMWLTDALKRNDRLNAYCCHHEQAAAMSADCCGRVGDVPGVCLVTIGPGATNAITGVAEAYLDSSPMLSLIHI
;
A
#
# COMPACT_ATOMS: atom_id res chain seq x y z
N MET A 1 10.18 -17.90 -5.46
CA MET A 1 9.34 -16.69 -5.38
C MET A 1 8.14 -16.97 -4.50
N THR A 2 7.95 -16.18 -3.47
CA THR A 2 6.77 -16.22 -2.61
C THR A 2 5.62 -15.40 -3.21
N VAL A 3 4.38 -15.58 -2.69
CA VAL A 3 3.24 -14.75 -3.11
C VAL A 3 3.50 -13.27 -2.84
N SER A 4 4.11 -12.93 -1.70
CA SER A 4 4.46 -11.55 -1.35
C SER A 4 5.45 -10.94 -2.35
N GLU A 5 6.48 -11.66 -2.73
CA GLU A 5 7.44 -11.22 -3.76
C GLU A 5 6.75 -11.03 -5.12
N TYR A 6 5.90 -11.97 -5.51
CA TYR A 6 5.14 -11.86 -6.76
C TYR A 6 4.27 -10.61 -6.81
N ILE A 7 3.59 -10.27 -5.71
CA ILE A 7 2.74 -9.07 -5.64
C ILE A 7 3.57 -7.82 -5.95
N PHE A 8 4.71 -7.64 -5.29
CA PHE A 8 5.52 -6.43 -5.50
C PHE A 8 6.22 -6.42 -6.86
N ASP A 9 6.67 -7.56 -7.37
CA ASP A 9 7.17 -7.66 -8.74
C ASP A 9 6.11 -7.30 -9.78
N PHE A 10 4.87 -7.73 -9.55
CA PHE A 10 3.76 -7.39 -10.43
C PHE A 10 3.45 -5.89 -10.39
N LEU A 11 3.39 -5.29 -9.21
CA LEU A 11 3.15 -3.85 -9.06
C LEU A 11 4.26 -3.01 -9.70
N GLU A 12 5.50 -3.40 -9.49
CA GLU A 12 6.66 -2.75 -10.12
C GLU A 12 6.56 -2.80 -11.64
N LYS A 13 6.25 -3.96 -12.22
CA LYS A 13 6.04 -4.12 -13.68
C LYS A 13 4.87 -3.30 -14.21
N LYS A 14 3.90 -2.95 -13.38
CA LYS A 14 2.80 -2.04 -13.71
C LYS A 14 3.17 -0.57 -13.56
N GLY A 15 4.39 -0.25 -13.17
CA GLY A 15 4.88 1.12 -13.05
C GLY A 15 4.73 1.73 -11.66
N VAL A 16 4.23 0.98 -10.67
CA VAL A 16 4.21 1.44 -9.28
C VAL A 16 5.64 1.65 -8.80
N LYS A 17 5.88 2.76 -8.10
CA LYS A 17 7.19 3.09 -7.52
C LYS A 17 7.15 3.30 -6.02
N ASN A 18 6.00 3.65 -5.49
CA ASN A 18 5.85 4.06 -4.10
C ASN A 18 4.78 3.23 -3.39
N VAL A 19 5.08 2.79 -2.18
CA VAL A 19 4.16 2.09 -1.28
C VAL A 19 4.13 2.86 0.03
N PHE A 20 2.95 3.33 0.43
CA PHE A 20 2.76 4.02 1.71
C PHE A 20 2.27 3.01 2.74
N MET A 21 2.89 2.97 3.92
CA MET A 21 2.67 1.87 4.82
C MET A 21 2.77 2.22 6.30
N VAL A 22 2.15 1.39 7.11
CA VAL A 22 2.47 1.21 8.52
C VAL A 22 2.73 -0.28 8.74
N SER A 23 3.83 -0.62 9.39
CA SER A 23 4.19 -2.01 9.65
C SER A 23 3.25 -2.67 10.67
N GLY A 24 3.21 -3.99 10.65
CA GLY A 24 2.44 -4.77 11.60
C GLY A 24 2.73 -6.26 11.45
N SER A 25 2.41 -7.06 12.48
CA SER A 25 2.79 -8.47 12.54
C SER A 25 2.22 -9.31 11.39
N SER A 26 0.96 -9.10 11.04
CA SER A 26 0.33 -9.87 9.95
C SER A 26 0.77 -9.42 8.56
N ALA A 27 1.36 -8.23 8.43
CA ALA A 27 1.92 -7.74 7.18
C ALA A 27 3.44 -8.05 7.05
N MET A 28 3.99 -8.84 7.94
CA MET A 28 5.44 -9.08 8.03
C MET A 28 6.03 -9.62 6.73
N TRP A 29 5.39 -10.60 6.10
CA TRP A 29 5.87 -11.17 4.84
C TRP A 29 5.81 -10.19 3.67
N LEU A 30 4.78 -9.35 3.62
CA LEU A 30 4.69 -8.27 2.65
C LEU A 30 5.77 -7.21 2.90
N THR A 31 5.96 -6.80 4.14
CA THR A 31 6.98 -5.82 4.51
C THR A 31 8.39 -6.30 4.16
N ASP A 32 8.69 -7.57 4.42
CA ASP A 32 9.98 -8.18 4.09
C ASP A 32 10.19 -8.25 2.56
N ALA A 33 9.18 -8.68 1.81
CA ALA A 33 9.25 -8.72 0.36
C ALA A 33 9.40 -7.32 -0.26
N LEU A 34 8.68 -6.32 0.26
CA LEU A 34 8.83 -4.93 -0.16
C LEU A 34 10.25 -4.41 0.11
N LYS A 35 10.82 -4.72 1.26
CA LYS A 35 12.18 -4.31 1.61
C LYS A 35 13.24 -4.92 0.68
N ARG A 36 12.99 -6.12 0.19
CA ARG A 36 13.91 -6.81 -0.74
C ARG A 36 13.77 -6.36 -2.20
N ASN A 37 12.73 -5.61 -2.52
CA ASN A 37 12.54 -5.08 -3.87
C ASN A 37 13.22 -3.71 -3.98
N ASP A 38 14.36 -3.65 -4.67
CA ASP A 38 15.19 -2.45 -4.79
C ASP A 38 14.59 -1.34 -5.68
N ARG A 39 13.46 -1.62 -6.35
CA ARG A 39 12.81 -0.69 -7.28
C ARG A 39 11.58 0.00 -6.72
N LEU A 40 11.11 -0.45 -5.54
CA LEU A 40 9.99 0.16 -4.84
C LEU A 40 10.46 0.94 -3.63
N ASN A 41 9.90 2.12 -3.45
CA ASN A 41 10.12 2.94 -2.27
C ASN A 41 9.05 2.68 -1.23
N ALA A 42 9.46 2.33 -0.02
CA ALA A 42 8.56 2.21 1.13
C ALA A 42 8.54 3.52 1.92
N TYR A 43 7.38 4.12 2.04
CA TYR A 43 7.16 5.32 2.87
C TYR A 43 6.41 4.92 4.14
N CYS A 44 7.13 4.85 5.24
CA CYS A 44 6.56 4.50 6.55
C CYS A 44 5.87 5.72 7.15
N CYS A 45 4.55 5.63 7.31
CA CYS A 45 3.74 6.65 7.95
C CYS A 45 3.58 6.35 9.44
N HIS A 46 3.11 7.33 10.20
CA HIS A 46 2.86 7.17 11.64
C HIS A 46 1.41 6.76 11.96
N HIS A 47 0.54 6.80 10.97
CA HIS A 47 -0.85 6.37 11.09
C HIS A 47 -1.36 5.87 9.74
N GLU A 48 -2.20 4.85 9.73
CA GLU A 48 -2.70 4.18 8.53
C GLU A 48 -3.61 5.08 7.70
N GLN A 49 -4.33 6.00 8.32
CA GLN A 49 -5.10 7.01 7.61
C GLN A 49 -4.20 7.88 6.73
N ALA A 50 -3.06 8.33 7.26
CA ALA A 50 -2.09 9.07 6.48
C ALA A 50 -1.51 8.24 5.33
N ALA A 51 -1.23 6.96 5.56
CA ALA A 51 -0.76 6.07 4.52
C ALA A 51 -1.80 5.89 3.39
N ALA A 52 -3.07 5.65 3.75
CA ALA A 52 -4.15 5.50 2.79
C ALA A 52 -4.40 6.78 1.99
N MET A 53 -4.46 7.94 2.65
CA MET A 53 -4.63 9.23 1.97
C MET A 53 -3.45 9.58 1.06
N SER A 54 -2.23 9.24 1.46
CA SER A 54 -1.04 9.42 0.62
C SER A 54 -1.10 8.55 -0.64
N ALA A 55 -1.53 7.29 -0.48
CA ALA A 55 -1.73 6.39 -1.61
C ALA A 55 -2.84 6.90 -2.54
N ASP A 56 -3.96 7.35 -2.00
CA ASP A 56 -5.05 7.95 -2.77
C ASP A 56 -4.56 9.14 -3.58
N CYS A 57 -3.88 10.08 -2.94
CA CYS A 57 -3.31 11.25 -3.62
C CYS A 57 -2.33 10.83 -4.72
N CYS A 58 -1.46 9.88 -4.45
CA CYS A 58 -0.50 9.37 -5.43
C CYS A 58 -1.21 8.78 -6.67
N GLY A 59 -2.30 8.04 -6.46
CA GLY A 59 -3.11 7.50 -7.56
C GLY A 59 -3.83 8.58 -8.37
N ARG A 60 -4.31 9.64 -7.70
CA ARG A 60 -5.01 10.76 -8.37
C ARG A 60 -4.11 11.58 -9.29
N VAL A 61 -2.86 11.80 -8.89
CA VAL A 61 -1.93 12.67 -9.64
C VAL A 61 -1.00 11.88 -10.57
N GLY A 62 -0.93 10.56 -10.42
CA GLY A 62 -0.07 9.69 -11.21
C GLY A 62 -0.81 8.92 -12.30
N ASP A 63 -0.06 8.14 -13.06
CA ASP A 63 -0.57 7.31 -14.15
C ASP A 63 -0.81 5.85 -13.72
N VAL A 64 -0.57 5.53 -12.45
CA VAL A 64 -0.71 4.19 -11.87
C VAL A 64 -1.44 4.28 -10.53
N PRO A 65 -2.10 3.20 -10.08
CA PRO A 65 -2.75 3.21 -8.78
C PRO A 65 -1.77 3.50 -7.63
N GLY A 66 -2.23 4.27 -6.65
CA GLY A 66 -1.51 4.42 -5.39
C GLY A 66 -1.61 3.14 -4.57
N VAL A 67 -0.57 2.80 -3.84
CA VAL A 67 -0.52 1.55 -3.05
C VAL A 67 -0.31 1.85 -1.57
N CYS A 68 -1.22 1.32 -0.76
CA CYS A 68 -1.17 1.37 0.70
C CYS A 68 -1.00 -0.05 1.25
N LEU A 69 -0.09 -0.22 2.20
CA LEU A 69 0.12 -1.48 2.91
C LEU A 69 -0.10 -1.28 4.41
N VAL A 70 -1.05 -2.00 4.97
CA VAL A 70 -1.38 -1.98 6.41
C VAL A 70 -1.59 -3.40 6.94
N THR A 71 -1.53 -3.55 8.26
CA THR A 71 -1.82 -4.84 8.90
C THR A 71 -3.32 -5.02 9.14
N ILE A 72 -3.72 -6.22 9.55
CA ILE A 72 -5.11 -6.54 9.92
C ILE A 72 -5.55 -5.81 11.20
N GLY A 73 -6.84 -5.89 11.50
CA GLY A 73 -7.42 -5.33 12.72
C GLY A 73 -7.36 -3.81 12.74
N PRO A 74 -6.82 -3.20 13.81
CA PRO A 74 -6.74 -1.74 13.92
C PRO A 74 -5.98 -1.06 12.78
N GLY A 75 -4.99 -1.72 12.19
CA GLY A 75 -4.29 -1.22 11.01
C GLY A 75 -5.26 -1.02 9.84
N ALA A 76 -6.07 -2.02 9.55
CA ALA A 76 -7.08 -1.95 8.50
C ALA A 76 -8.17 -0.92 8.81
N THR A 77 -8.70 -0.90 10.05
CA THR A 77 -9.76 0.04 10.44
C THR A 77 -9.27 1.48 10.45
N ASN A 78 -8.03 1.73 10.82
CA ASN A 78 -7.43 3.07 10.74
C ASN A 78 -7.26 3.57 9.29
N ALA A 79 -7.17 2.67 8.33
CA ALA A 79 -7.07 3.04 6.91
C ALA A 79 -8.43 3.34 6.25
N ILE A 80 -9.55 2.98 6.89
CA ILE A 80 -10.89 3.02 6.28
C ILE A 80 -11.25 4.41 5.75
N THR A 81 -10.94 5.48 6.47
CA THR A 81 -11.26 6.83 6.02
C THR A 81 -10.64 7.13 4.65
N GLY A 82 -9.36 6.85 4.46
CA GLY A 82 -8.69 7.04 3.17
C GLY A 82 -9.19 6.09 2.08
N VAL A 83 -9.49 4.84 2.44
CA VAL A 83 -10.07 3.86 1.51
C VAL A 83 -11.47 4.28 1.07
N ALA A 84 -12.31 4.75 2.00
CA ALA A 84 -13.64 5.24 1.70
C ALA A 84 -13.61 6.47 0.80
N GLU A 85 -12.70 7.41 1.04
CA GLU A 85 -12.49 8.58 0.19
C GLU A 85 -12.14 8.17 -1.24
N ALA A 86 -11.14 7.30 -1.39
CA ALA A 86 -10.75 6.80 -2.70
C ALA A 86 -11.90 6.08 -3.42
N TYR A 87 -12.66 5.26 -2.70
CA TYR A 87 -13.80 4.54 -3.25
C TYR A 87 -14.90 5.47 -3.74
N LEU A 88 -15.30 6.46 -2.91
CA LEU A 88 -16.38 7.39 -3.26
C LEU A 88 -16.01 8.28 -4.45
N ASP A 89 -14.76 8.64 -4.58
CA ASP A 89 -14.27 9.48 -5.67
C ASP A 89 -13.80 8.67 -6.90
N SER A 90 -13.93 7.34 -6.86
CA SER A 90 -13.42 6.44 -7.92
C SER A 90 -11.94 6.65 -8.21
N SER A 91 -11.17 6.93 -7.18
CA SER A 91 -9.72 7.11 -7.27
C SER A 91 -8.99 5.77 -7.37
N PRO A 92 -7.96 5.64 -8.20
CA PRO A 92 -7.23 4.39 -8.36
C PRO A 92 -6.29 4.15 -7.17
N MET A 93 -6.72 3.35 -6.21
CA MET A 93 -5.94 2.97 -5.04
C MET A 93 -6.06 1.48 -4.76
N LEU A 94 -4.95 0.85 -4.43
CA LEU A 94 -4.87 -0.53 -3.96
C LEU A 94 -4.48 -0.53 -2.48
N SER A 95 -5.32 -1.13 -1.66
CA SER A 95 -5.00 -1.36 -0.25
C SER A 95 -4.63 -2.82 -0.02
N LEU A 96 -3.38 -3.06 0.34
CA LEU A 96 -2.89 -4.36 0.76
C LEU A 96 -2.97 -4.43 2.29
N ILE A 97 -3.71 -5.41 2.81
CA ILE A 97 -3.93 -5.52 4.26
C ILE A 97 -3.07 -6.64 4.83
N HIS A 98 -3.16 -7.84 4.29
CA HIS A 98 -2.30 -8.98 4.56
C HIS A 98 -2.59 -10.10 3.57
N ILE A 99 -1.75 -11.14 3.64
CA ILE A 99 -1.96 -12.38 2.88
C ILE A 99 -2.09 -13.55 3.84
#